data_70cb8db2a8054ca531fa347809f14429
#
_entry.id   70cb8db2a8054ca531fa347809f14429
#
_cell.length_a   1.000
_cell.length_b   1.000
_cell.length_c   1.000
_cell.angle_alpha   90.00
_cell.angle_beta   90.00
_cell.angle_gamma   90.00
#
_symmetry.space_group_name_H-M   'P 1'
#
loop_
_entity.id
_entity.type
_entity.pdbx_description
1 polymer ?
#
loop_
_entity_poly.entity_id
_entity_poly.type
_entity_poly.pdbx_seq_one_letter_code
_entity_poly.pdbx_strand_id
1 'polypeptide(L)'
;MAREQRKDVDYFPHDCTHGRKMHIIETRYGNDGYAVWFKLLEQLGKANNHYIDISEEMTLMFLTSVFKVDEETTLKILSDLSKLEAIDKELFEDHKIIWSDKFCKSIEDAYKKRKQKMFSKEDIFNLYNFNPLRIEQKNDKKEVNPQRIDEQSGVLLVNRAEVIPKEEKSKVKESKVN
;
A
#
# COMPACT_ATOMS: atom_id res chain seq x y z
N MET A 1 -17.70 -4.77 34.20
CA MET A 1 -16.75 -4.22 33.18
C MET A 1 -17.57 -3.69 32.01
N ALA A 2 -17.32 -2.47 31.57
CA ALA A 2 -17.95 -1.93 30.35
C ALA A 2 -17.42 -2.71 29.13
N ARG A 3 -18.32 -3.13 28.22
CA ARG A 3 -17.96 -3.80 26.98
C ARG A 3 -17.16 -2.83 26.11
N GLU A 4 -16.03 -3.29 25.58
CA GLU A 4 -15.22 -2.50 24.65
C GLU A 4 -16.06 -2.07 23.44
N GLN A 5 -15.92 -0.81 23.04
CA GLN A 5 -16.70 -0.26 21.91
C GLN A 5 -16.14 -0.81 20.60
N ARG A 6 -17.01 -1.43 19.79
CA ARG A 6 -16.65 -1.90 18.45
C ARG A 6 -16.38 -0.73 17.51
N LYS A 7 -15.26 -0.81 16.80
CA LYS A 7 -14.81 0.18 15.82
C LYS A 7 -14.83 -0.37 14.38
N ASP A 8 -15.48 -1.50 14.18
CA ASP A 8 -15.64 -2.25 12.94
C ASP A 8 -17.12 -2.44 12.60
N VAL A 9 -17.42 -2.90 11.39
CA VAL A 9 -18.77 -3.31 10.96
C VAL A 9 -18.75 -4.69 10.32
N ASP A 10 -19.87 -5.44 10.49
CA ASP A 10 -20.01 -6.79 9.94
C ASP A 10 -20.56 -6.78 8.49
N TYR A 11 -21.18 -5.68 8.07
CA TYR A 11 -21.75 -5.51 6.73
C TYR A 11 -21.78 -4.03 6.34
N PHE A 12 -21.84 -3.78 5.04
CA PHE A 12 -22.07 -2.46 4.45
C PHE A 12 -23.05 -2.57 3.28
N PRO A 13 -23.78 -1.49 2.93
CA PRO A 13 -24.66 -1.50 1.77
C PRO A 13 -23.86 -1.63 0.48
N HIS A 14 -24.31 -2.53 -0.41
CA HIS A 14 -23.76 -2.69 -1.75
C HIS A 14 -24.82 -2.23 -2.75
N ASP A 15 -24.55 -1.13 -3.44
CA ASP A 15 -25.44 -0.63 -4.49
C ASP A 15 -25.41 -1.59 -5.71
N CYS A 16 -26.57 -2.01 -6.18
CA CYS A 16 -26.67 -2.83 -7.39
C CYS A 16 -26.37 -2.04 -8.67
N THR A 17 -26.39 -0.70 -8.60
CA THR A 17 -26.08 0.18 -9.73
C THR A 17 -24.70 0.77 -9.55
N HIS A 18 -23.79 0.47 -10.47
CA HIS A 18 -22.43 0.97 -10.43
C HIS A 18 -22.36 2.42 -10.94
N GLY A 19 -21.66 3.26 -10.21
CA GLY A 19 -21.38 4.63 -10.63
C GLY A 19 -20.24 4.71 -11.63
N ARG A 20 -20.07 5.88 -12.26
CA ARG A 20 -19.03 6.16 -13.28
C ARG A 20 -17.62 5.73 -12.85
N LYS A 21 -17.25 5.91 -11.58
CA LYS A 21 -15.92 5.55 -11.06
C LYS A 21 -15.67 4.04 -11.19
N MET A 22 -16.67 3.22 -10.86
CA MET A 22 -16.56 1.77 -10.95
C MET A 22 -16.47 1.30 -12.40
N HIS A 23 -17.26 1.88 -13.32
CA HIS A 23 -17.12 1.56 -14.75
C HIS A 23 -15.73 1.85 -15.30
N ILE A 24 -15.06 2.92 -14.85
CA ILE A 24 -13.68 3.23 -15.25
C ILE A 24 -12.73 2.14 -14.75
N ILE A 25 -12.86 1.72 -13.50
CA ILE A 25 -11.99 0.69 -12.90
C ILE A 25 -12.22 -0.65 -13.59
N GLU A 26 -13.45 -1.07 -13.82
CA GLU A 26 -13.78 -2.31 -14.54
C GLU A 26 -13.28 -2.27 -15.99
N THR A 27 -13.38 -1.13 -16.67
CA THR A 27 -12.86 -0.99 -18.05
C THR A 27 -11.35 -1.17 -18.10
N ARG A 28 -10.61 -0.71 -17.08
CA ARG A 28 -9.13 -0.78 -17.05
C ARG A 28 -8.60 -2.11 -16.56
N TYR A 29 -9.27 -2.73 -15.61
CA TYR A 29 -8.76 -3.89 -14.86
C TYR A 29 -9.69 -5.10 -14.90
N GLY A 30 -10.82 -5.01 -15.64
CA GLY A 30 -11.78 -6.10 -15.71
C GLY A 30 -12.35 -6.48 -14.34
N ASN A 31 -12.57 -7.78 -14.17
CA ASN A 31 -13.10 -8.34 -12.92
C ASN A 31 -12.17 -8.13 -11.72
N ASP A 32 -10.86 -8.01 -11.94
CA ASP A 32 -9.90 -7.76 -10.86
C ASP A 32 -10.13 -6.38 -10.24
N GLY A 33 -10.39 -5.35 -11.07
CA GLY A 33 -10.73 -4.02 -10.57
C GLY A 33 -11.98 -4.00 -9.71
N TYR A 34 -13.04 -4.70 -10.17
CA TYR A 34 -14.26 -4.87 -9.40
C TYR A 34 -14.00 -5.61 -8.07
N ALA A 35 -13.33 -6.76 -8.15
CA ALA A 35 -13.03 -7.58 -6.98
C ALA A 35 -12.16 -6.85 -5.96
N VAL A 36 -11.11 -6.14 -6.40
CA VAL A 36 -10.23 -5.35 -5.54
C VAL A 36 -11.03 -4.28 -4.81
N TRP A 37 -11.90 -3.53 -5.51
CA TRP A 37 -12.72 -2.50 -4.89
C TRP A 37 -13.60 -3.04 -3.76
N PHE A 38 -14.40 -4.08 -4.03
CA PHE A 38 -15.32 -4.60 -3.02
C PHE A 38 -14.62 -5.31 -1.87
N LYS A 39 -13.56 -6.06 -2.15
CA LYS A 39 -12.72 -6.64 -1.09
C LYS A 39 -12.03 -5.57 -0.25
N LEU A 40 -11.63 -4.44 -0.86
CA LEU A 40 -11.11 -3.30 -0.11
C LEU A 40 -12.15 -2.74 0.86
N LEU A 41 -13.40 -2.55 0.42
CA LEU A 41 -14.48 -2.10 1.30
C LEU A 41 -14.74 -3.09 2.45
N GLU A 42 -14.64 -4.41 2.19
CA GLU A 42 -14.72 -5.43 3.23
C GLU A 42 -13.57 -5.29 4.25
N GLN A 43 -12.36 -5.04 3.79
CA GLN A 43 -11.22 -4.83 4.69
C GLN A 43 -11.37 -3.53 5.49
N LEU A 44 -11.83 -2.45 4.86
CA LEU A 44 -12.17 -1.22 5.57
C LEU A 44 -13.26 -1.44 6.62
N GLY A 45 -14.28 -2.26 6.31
CA GLY A 45 -15.32 -2.64 7.27
C GLY A 45 -14.77 -3.35 8.50
N LYS A 46 -13.82 -4.25 8.33
CA LYS A 46 -13.16 -5.02 9.40
C LYS A 46 -12.10 -4.22 10.15
N ALA A 47 -11.53 -3.19 9.51
CA ALA A 47 -10.47 -2.39 10.10
C ALA A 47 -11.00 -1.51 11.24
N ASN A 48 -10.22 -1.38 12.30
CA ASN A 48 -10.50 -0.44 13.36
C ASN A 48 -10.54 0.99 12.82
N ASN A 49 -11.65 1.71 13.08
CA ASN A 49 -11.88 3.08 12.62
C ASN A 49 -11.91 3.23 11.07
N HIS A 50 -12.05 2.13 10.32
CA HIS A 50 -12.27 2.10 8.88
C HIS A 50 -11.19 2.77 8.04
N TYR A 51 -9.93 2.67 8.46
CA TYR A 51 -8.77 3.02 7.64
C TYR A 51 -7.74 1.91 7.67
N ILE A 52 -6.89 1.85 6.63
CA ILE A 52 -5.82 0.86 6.50
C ILE A 52 -4.52 1.60 6.18
N ASP A 53 -3.51 1.36 6.99
CA ASP A 53 -2.17 1.89 6.77
C ASP A 53 -1.34 0.89 5.97
N ILE A 54 -0.99 1.24 4.76
CA ILE A 54 -0.16 0.42 3.85
C ILE A 54 1.29 0.90 3.78
N SER A 55 1.75 1.70 4.74
CA SER A 55 3.16 2.06 4.82
C SER A 55 4.03 0.88 5.28
N GLU A 56 3.43 -0.09 5.95
CA GLU A 56 4.07 -1.35 6.32
C GLU A 56 3.90 -2.38 5.20
N GLU A 57 5.01 -2.95 4.75
CA GLU A 57 5.05 -3.95 3.67
C GLU A 57 4.13 -5.14 3.96
N MET A 58 4.11 -5.61 5.21
CA MET A 58 3.24 -6.73 5.62
C MET A 58 1.75 -6.46 5.39
N THR A 59 1.28 -5.22 5.60
CA THR A 59 -0.11 -4.86 5.35
C THR A 59 -0.43 -4.91 3.85
N LEU A 60 0.48 -4.41 3.00
CA LEU A 60 0.32 -4.46 1.55
C LEU A 60 0.33 -5.91 1.05
N MET A 61 1.27 -6.75 1.52
CA MET A 61 1.30 -8.19 1.21
C MET A 61 0.00 -8.90 1.62
N PHE A 62 -0.54 -8.58 2.79
CA PHE A 62 -1.82 -9.12 3.22
C PHE A 62 -2.95 -8.72 2.25
N LEU A 63 -3.04 -7.44 1.89
CA LEU A 63 -4.07 -6.96 0.96
C LEU A 63 -3.97 -7.64 -0.42
N THR A 64 -2.76 -7.77 -0.98
CA THR A 64 -2.55 -8.47 -2.26
C THR A 64 -3.01 -9.93 -2.18
N SER A 65 -2.73 -10.60 -1.05
CA SER A 65 -3.19 -11.97 -0.82
C SER A 65 -4.72 -12.09 -0.77
N VAL A 66 -5.39 -11.09 -0.16
CA VAL A 66 -6.86 -11.02 -0.11
C VAL A 66 -7.45 -10.73 -1.49
N PHE A 67 -6.86 -9.79 -2.21
CA PHE A 67 -7.33 -9.36 -3.53
C PHE A 67 -7.11 -10.44 -4.60
N LYS A 68 -6.10 -11.30 -4.43
CA LYS A 68 -5.66 -12.29 -5.42
C LYS A 68 -5.12 -11.65 -6.70
N VAL A 69 -4.50 -10.50 -6.55
CA VAL A 69 -3.90 -9.70 -7.62
C VAL A 69 -2.47 -9.37 -7.20
N ASP A 70 -1.53 -9.31 -8.12
CA ASP A 70 -0.15 -8.95 -7.82
C ASP A 70 -0.01 -7.53 -7.24
N GLU A 71 1.13 -7.27 -6.61
CA GLU A 71 1.35 -6.01 -5.89
C GLU A 71 1.36 -4.81 -6.84
N GLU A 72 1.99 -4.94 -8.00
CA GLU A 72 2.08 -3.85 -8.98
C GLU A 72 0.68 -3.45 -9.48
N THR A 73 -0.14 -4.43 -9.83
CA THR A 73 -1.53 -4.20 -10.27
C THR A 73 -2.38 -3.67 -9.11
N THR A 74 -2.21 -4.20 -7.90
CA THR A 74 -2.89 -3.69 -6.70
C THR A 74 -2.60 -2.20 -6.49
N LEU A 75 -1.33 -1.79 -6.51
CA LEU A 75 -0.93 -0.39 -6.34
C LEU A 75 -1.45 0.50 -7.46
N LYS A 76 -1.49 0.02 -8.71
CA LYS A 76 -2.10 0.75 -9.84
C LYS A 76 -3.59 0.98 -9.63
N ILE A 77 -4.33 -0.04 -9.20
CA ILE A 77 -5.77 0.07 -8.90
C ILE A 77 -6.00 1.07 -7.76
N LEU A 78 -5.24 0.97 -6.67
CA LEU A 78 -5.35 1.91 -5.54
C LEU A 78 -5.03 3.35 -5.95
N SER A 79 -4.01 3.56 -6.78
CA SER A 79 -3.67 4.88 -7.33
C SER A 79 -4.80 5.46 -8.19
N ASP A 80 -5.44 4.63 -9.01
CA ASP A 80 -6.56 5.09 -9.83
C ASP A 80 -7.82 5.34 -8.99
N LEU A 81 -8.09 4.52 -7.98
CA LEU A 81 -9.16 4.79 -7.00
C LEU A 81 -8.95 6.11 -6.25
N SER A 82 -7.71 6.46 -5.93
CA SER A 82 -7.33 7.75 -5.34
C SER A 82 -7.60 8.91 -6.32
N LYS A 83 -7.13 8.81 -7.56
CA LYS A 83 -7.38 9.82 -8.61
C LYS A 83 -8.87 10.02 -8.92
N LEU A 84 -9.65 8.96 -8.79
CA LEU A 84 -11.10 9.00 -8.95
C LEU A 84 -11.81 9.45 -7.65
N GLU A 85 -11.09 9.79 -6.59
CA GLU A 85 -11.66 10.17 -5.30
C GLU A 85 -12.65 9.11 -4.75
N ALA A 86 -12.36 7.83 -5.00
CA ALA A 86 -13.07 6.71 -4.37
C ALA A 86 -12.48 6.41 -2.97
N ILE A 87 -11.18 6.60 -2.84
CA ILE A 87 -10.46 6.72 -1.57
C ILE A 87 -9.87 8.12 -1.46
N ASP A 88 -9.57 8.58 -0.25
CA ASP A 88 -9.04 9.91 -0.01
C ASP A 88 -7.64 10.05 -0.60
N LYS A 89 -7.48 11.05 -1.48
CA LYS A 89 -6.24 11.25 -2.23
C LYS A 89 -5.08 11.67 -1.34
N GLU A 90 -5.30 12.63 -0.47
CA GLU A 90 -4.26 13.19 0.40
C GLU A 90 -3.75 12.16 1.40
N LEU A 91 -4.66 11.44 2.06
CA LEU A 91 -4.31 10.35 2.96
C LEU A 91 -3.53 9.23 2.24
N PHE A 92 -3.92 8.90 1.01
CA PHE A 92 -3.25 7.84 0.25
C PHE A 92 -1.87 8.27 -0.28
N GLU A 93 -1.77 9.44 -0.91
CA GLU A 93 -0.52 9.92 -1.55
C GLU A 93 0.54 10.30 -0.50
N ASP A 94 0.15 11.06 0.54
CA ASP A 94 1.08 11.63 1.50
C ASP A 94 1.38 10.69 2.69
N HIS A 95 0.38 9.89 3.11
CA HIS A 95 0.48 9.09 4.33
C HIS A 95 0.39 7.59 4.10
N LYS A 96 0.12 7.12 2.88
CA LYS A 96 -0.08 5.70 2.57
C LYS A 96 -1.24 5.08 3.36
N ILE A 97 -2.28 5.89 3.61
CA ILE A 97 -3.48 5.48 4.34
C ILE A 97 -4.63 5.36 3.34
N ILE A 98 -5.30 4.22 3.36
CA ILE A 98 -6.52 3.99 2.60
C ILE A 98 -7.71 4.32 3.50
N TRP A 99 -8.51 5.30 3.10
CA TRP A 99 -9.75 5.70 3.76
C TRP A 99 -10.75 6.20 2.72
N SER A 100 -12.05 6.02 2.97
CA SER A 100 -13.11 6.44 2.05
C SER A 100 -14.25 7.12 2.80
N ASP A 101 -14.44 8.40 2.55
CA ASP A 101 -15.56 9.19 3.10
C ASP A 101 -16.91 8.59 2.70
N LYS A 102 -17.06 8.18 1.43
CA LYS A 102 -18.29 7.55 0.93
C LYS A 102 -18.61 6.25 1.67
N PHE A 103 -17.59 5.42 1.93
CA PHE A 103 -17.76 4.20 2.71
C PHE A 103 -18.19 4.53 4.14
N CYS A 104 -17.51 5.44 4.80
CA CYS A 104 -17.86 5.87 6.16
C CYS A 104 -19.30 6.37 6.25
N LYS A 105 -19.74 7.21 5.31
CA LYS A 105 -21.13 7.66 5.23
C LYS A 105 -22.12 6.51 5.05
N SER A 106 -21.78 5.49 4.28
CA SER A 106 -22.67 4.35 4.04
C SER A 106 -22.93 3.47 5.27
N ILE A 107 -22.01 3.48 6.25
CA ILE A 107 -22.10 2.71 7.50
C ILE A 107 -22.46 3.58 8.71
N GLU A 108 -22.74 4.87 8.51
CA GLU A 108 -23.01 5.85 9.59
C GLU A 108 -24.16 5.40 10.52
N ASP A 109 -25.18 4.75 9.96
CA ASP A 109 -26.33 4.26 10.72
C ASP A 109 -25.95 3.21 11.77
N ALA A 110 -24.89 2.40 11.52
CA ALA A 110 -24.40 1.45 12.51
C ALA A 110 -23.82 2.19 13.73
N TYR A 111 -23.15 3.30 13.52
CA TYR A 111 -22.58 4.15 14.56
C TYR A 111 -23.64 4.95 15.32
N LYS A 112 -24.65 5.50 14.62
CA LYS A 112 -25.80 6.16 15.24
C LYS A 112 -26.53 5.22 16.21
N LYS A 113 -26.77 3.96 15.79
CA LYS A 113 -27.40 2.93 16.64
C LYS A 113 -26.55 2.59 17.87
N ARG A 114 -25.21 2.63 17.75
CA ARG A 114 -24.26 2.38 18.85
C ARG A 114 -24.05 3.61 19.73
N LYS A 115 -24.59 4.78 19.38
CA LYS A 115 -24.32 6.09 20.01
C LYS A 115 -22.82 6.42 20.11
N GLN A 116 -22.08 6.09 19.04
CA GLN A 116 -20.64 6.30 18.91
C GLN A 116 -20.35 7.33 17.82
N LYS A 117 -19.30 8.13 18.02
CA LYS A 117 -18.76 8.98 16.96
C LYS A 117 -17.90 8.13 16.05
N MET A 118 -18.10 8.26 14.74
CA MET A 118 -17.21 7.67 13.73
C MET A 118 -15.91 8.47 13.67
N PHE A 119 -14.82 7.78 13.40
CA PHE A 119 -13.51 8.39 13.20
C PHE A 119 -13.49 9.18 11.89
N SER A 120 -13.13 10.46 11.97
CA SER A 120 -13.12 11.36 10.82
C SER A 120 -11.75 11.43 10.17
N LYS A 121 -11.68 12.09 9.02
CA LYS A 121 -10.40 12.37 8.33
C LYS A 121 -9.46 13.18 9.22
N GLU A 122 -9.99 14.18 9.94
CA GLU A 122 -9.23 15.00 10.87
C GLU A 122 -8.67 14.20 12.05
N ASP A 123 -9.43 13.23 12.54
CA ASP A 123 -8.97 12.33 13.60
C ASP A 123 -7.79 11.47 13.11
N ILE A 124 -7.80 11.02 11.83
CA ILE A 124 -6.69 10.30 11.20
C ILE A 124 -5.47 11.22 11.08
N PHE A 125 -5.63 12.45 10.57
CA PHE A 125 -4.53 13.40 10.47
C PHE A 125 -3.89 13.68 11.82
N ASN A 126 -4.70 13.91 12.85
CA ASN A 126 -4.21 14.15 14.21
C ASN A 126 -3.42 12.96 14.73
N LEU A 127 -3.90 11.71 14.51
CA LEU A 127 -3.20 10.51 14.93
C LEU A 127 -1.80 10.39 14.29
N TYR A 128 -1.68 10.73 13.01
CA TYR A 128 -0.42 10.61 12.28
C TYR A 128 0.53 11.80 12.49
N ASN A 129 0.03 13.00 12.70
CA ASN A 129 0.83 14.18 12.99
C ASN A 129 1.41 14.19 14.41
N PHE A 130 0.77 13.53 15.36
CA PHE A 130 1.23 13.43 16.74
C PHE A 130 2.03 12.16 17.06
N ASN A 131 2.29 11.28 16.09
CA ASN A 131 3.11 10.09 16.30
C ASN A 131 4.59 10.36 15.95
N PRO A 132 5.45 10.72 16.93
CA PRO A 132 6.84 11.09 16.69
C PRO A 132 7.69 9.96 16.10
N LEU A 133 7.38 8.70 16.41
CA LEU A 133 8.12 7.53 15.94
C LEU A 133 8.04 7.33 14.41
N ARG A 134 7.02 7.89 13.77
CA ARG A 134 6.84 7.79 12.32
C ARG A 134 7.59 8.88 11.54
N ILE A 135 7.85 10.01 12.18
CA ILE A 135 8.64 11.11 11.62
C ILE A 135 10.11 10.67 11.48
N GLU A 136 10.63 9.93 12.46
CA GLU A 136 12.01 9.41 12.45
C GLU A 136 12.23 8.40 11.30
N GLN A 137 11.30 7.48 11.06
CA GLN A 137 11.42 6.50 9.96
C GLN A 137 11.38 7.12 8.56
N LYS A 138 10.75 8.29 8.37
CA LYS A 138 10.79 9.03 7.09
C LYS A 138 12.12 9.75 6.87
N ASN A 139 12.81 10.15 7.94
CA ASN A 139 14.09 10.85 7.87
C ASN A 139 15.26 9.88 7.62
N ASP A 140 15.23 8.68 8.19
CA ASP A 140 16.27 7.66 8.00
C ASP A 140 16.35 7.11 6.56
N LYS A 141 15.29 7.26 5.75
CA LYS A 141 15.31 6.87 4.32
C LYS A 141 15.78 7.98 3.37
N LYS A 142 16.10 9.18 3.86
CA LYS A 142 16.50 10.33 3.03
C LYS A 142 17.97 10.73 3.09
N GLU A 143 18.80 10.10 3.93
CA GLU A 143 20.23 10.42 3.99
C GLU A 143 21.12 9.18 3.84
N VAL A 144 21.19 8.65 2.62
CA VAL A 144 22.45 8.08 2.13
C VAL A 144 22.89 8.96 0.96
N ASN A 145 23.54 10.06 1.30
CA ASN A 145 24.33 10.81 0.34
C ASN A 145 25.77 10.28 0.41
N PRO A 146 26.29 9.59 -0.60
CA PRO A 146 27.67 9.12 -0.61
C PRO A 146 28.60 10.19 -1.18
N GLN A 147 28.74 11.33 -0.51
CA GLN A 147 29.84 12.28 -0.76
C GLN A 147 30.13 13.08 0.49
N ARG A 148 30.94 12.51 1.40
CA ARG A 148 31.88 13.28 2.22
C ARG A 148 33.28 12.87 1.80
N ILE A 149 33.90 13.72 1.02
CA ILE A 149 35.34 13.71 0.81
C ILE A 149 35.93 14.35 2.06
N ASP A 150 36.59 13.57 2.88
CA ASP A 150 37.47 14.11 3.97
C ASP A 150 38.75 14.65 3.34
N GLU A 151 38.85 15.97 3.27
CA GLU A 151 40.02 16.72 2.86
C GLU A 151 41.09 16.80 3.97
N GLN A 152 41.45 15.73 4.64
CA GLN A 152 42.54 15.77 5.59
C GLN A 152 43.42 14.51 5.71
N SER A 153 43.46 13.66 4.70
CA SER A 153 44.59 12.71 4.63
C SER A 153 44.80 12.25 3.18
N GLY A 154 45.79 12.84 2.54
CA GLY A 154 46.23 12.52 1.18
C GLY A 154 46.83 11.12 1.08
N VAL A 155 46.00 10.08 1.09
CA VAL A 155 46.40 8.73 0.71
C VAL A 155 45.31 8.18 -0.20
N LEU A 156 45.60 8.12 -1.50
CA LEU A 156 44.87 7.41 -2.51
C LEU A 156 44.97 5.89 -2.25
N LEU A 157 43.93 5.29 -1.71
CA LEU A 157 43.76 3.82 -1.75
C LEU A 157 43.10 3.44 -3.07
N VAL A 158 43.93 3.09 -4.03
CA VAL A 158 43.50 2.44 -5.28
C VAL A 158 43.10 1.01 -4.94
N ASN A 159 41.82 0.75 -4.87
CA ASN A 159 41.33 -0.62 -4.82
C ASN A 159 41.48 -1.26 -6.21
N ARG A 160 42.48 -2.14 -6.27
CA ARG A 160 42.84 -2.98 -7.38
C ARG A 160 41.73 -4.01 -7.60
N ALA A 161 40.92 -3.80 -8.62
CA ALA A 161 40.02 -4.85 -9.12
C ALA A 161 40.86 -5.98 -9.69
N GLU A 162 40.78 -7.16 -9.11
CA GLU A 162 41.37 -8.38 -9.66
C GLU A 162 40.59 -8.79 -10.91
N VAL A 163 41.33 -8.79 -12.00
CA VAL A 163 40.95 -9.30 -13.31
C VAL A 163 40.99 -10.83 -13.26
N ILE A 164 39.87 -11.47 -13.47
CA ILE A 164 39.79 -12.91 -13.71
C ILE A 164 40.03 -13.15 -15.20
N PRO A 165 41.03 -13.98 -15.61
CA PRO A 165 41.31 -14.26 -17.01
C PRO A 165 40.24 -15.19 -17.63
N LYS A 166 39.86 -14.86 -18.87
CA LYS A 166 39.21 -15.79 -19.80
C LYS A 166 40.29 -16.63 -20.45
N GLU A 167 40.05 -17.92 -20.53
CA GLU A 167 40.47 -18.91 -21.52
C GLU A 167 40.18 -20.31 -20.94
N GLU A 168 39.65 -21.31 -21.61
CA GLU A 168 39.92 -21.80 -22.96
C GLU A 168 38.78 -22.69 -23.50
N LYS A 169 38.64 -22.63 -24.81
CA LYS A 169 37.86 -23.56 -25.64
C LYS A 169 38.61 -24.88 -25.80
N SER A 170 37.95 -26.04 -25.67
CA SER A 170 38.32 -27.23 -26.47
C SER A 170 37.17 -28.21 -26.62
N LYS A 171 36.66 -28.27 -27.82
CA LYS A 171 36.63 -29.42 -28.78
C LYS A 171 35.73 -30.61 -28.38
N VAL A 172 34.62 -30.65 -29.04
CA VAL A 172 34.11 -31.66 -30.00
C VAL A 172 34.63 -33.11 -29.79
N LYS A 173 33.70 -34.03 -29.58
CA LYS A 173 33.68 -35.31 -30.27
C LYS A 173 32.24 -35.82 -30.42
N GLU A 174 31.83 -35.89 -31.69
CA GLU A 174 30.79 -36.79 -32.18
C GLU A 174 31.18 -38.24 -31.94
N SER A 175 30.23 -39.06 -31.58
CA SER A 175 30.24 -40.47 -31.96
C SER A 175 28.82 -40.92 -32.25
N LYS A 176 28.66 -41.28 -33.51
CA LYS A 176 27.54 -41.99 -34.12
C LYS A 176 27.43 -43.43 -33.59
N VAL A 177 26.27 -44.05 -33.92
CA VAL A 177 25.99 -45.49 -34.15
C VAL A 177 25.50 -46.21 -32.88
N ASN A 178 24.35 -46.80 -32.79
CA ASN A 178 23.47 -47.56 -33.72
C ASN A 178 22.04 -47.44 -33.26
#